data_87d1656a9bb01a8fcc7c1de4e7140fd6
#
_entry.id   87d1656a9bb01a8fcc7c1de4e7140fd6
#
_cell.length_a   1.000
_cell.length_b   1.000
_cell.length_c   1.000
_cell.angle_alpha   90.00
_cell.angle_beta   90.00
_cell.angle_gamma   90.00
#
_symmetry.space_group_name_H-M   'P 1'
#
loop_
_entity.id
_entity.type
_entity.pdbx_description
1 polymer ?
#
loop_
_entity_poly.entity_id
_entity_poly.type
_entity_poly.pdbx_seq_one_letter_code
_entity_poly.pdbx_strand_id
1 'polypeptide(L)'
;MERSSPSIKEGEWVMAVIKRIASKATPRKIVSYLTQEEKTEEKLIGGKDCDPDNVVNDFNMTQELYGKTGGVKYHHIIQSFSPEDNITPEKAYEIGKELAESQFKGFEVFVVTHKDKDHIHNHLVVNSVSFENGLKYNASNKSLWDIKRESNRL
;
A
#
# COMPACT_ATOMS: atom_id res chain seq x y z
N MET A 1 13.08 21.46 2.35
CA MET A 1 12.04 21.07 1.41
C MET A 1 10.70 20.96 2.07
N GLU A 2 9.71 21.53 1.45
CA GLU A 2 8.38 21.53 1.99
C GLU A 2 7.68 20.21 1.94
N ARG A 3 6.91 19.92 2.95
CA ARG A 3 6.09 18.73 2.94
C ARG A 3 4.95 18.91 1.95
N SER A 4 4.67 17.87 1.22
CA SER A 4 3.61 17.91 0.22
C SER A 4 2.24 17.51 0.77
N SER A 5 2.19 16.89 1.93
CA SER A 5 0.93 16.40 2.47
C SER A 5 0.11 17.52 3.11
N PRO A 6 -1.11 17.77 2.63
CA PRO A 6 -1.95 18.81 3.21
C PRO A 6 -2.58 18.42 4.54
N SER A 7 -2.45 17.15 4.95
CA SER A 7 -3.04 16.66 6.18
C SER A 7 -2.22 16.98 7.43
N ILE A 8 -0.97 17.40 7.24
CA ILE A 8 -0.04 17.61 8.35
C ILE A 8 0.25 19.10 8.47
N LYS A 9 -0.07 19.65 9.62
CA LYS A 9 0.19 21.05 9.88
C LYS A 9 1.67 21.25 10.18
N GLU A 10 2.12 22.47 9.96
CA GLU A 10 3.48 22.85 10.29
C GLU A 10 3.74 22.59 11.77
N GLY A 11 4.84 21.91 12.07
CA GLY A 11 5.20 21.56 13.44
C GLY A 11 4.61 20.27 13.96
N GLU A 12 3.70 19.67 13.21
CA GLU A 12 3.13 18.37 13.58
C GLU A 12 3.86 17.24 12.87
N TRP A 13 3.91 16.09 13.53
CA TRP A 13 4.58 14.90 12.99
C TRP A 13 3.62 13.72 12.98
N VAL A 14 3.56 13.03 11.86
CA VAL A 14 2.86 11.76 11.76
C VAL A 14 3.90 10.66 11.82
N MET A 15 3.81 9.84 12.86
CA MET A 15 4.74 8.74 13.10
C MET A 15 4.02 7.44 12.82
N ALA A 16 4.24 6.90 11.64
CA ALA A 16 3.62 5.65 11.24
C ALA A 16 4.62 4.51 11.34
N VAL A 17 4.14 3.35 11.80
CA VAL A 17 4.92 2.12 11.84
C VAL A 17 4.69 1.39 10.52
N ILE A 18 5.78 0.96 9.91
CA ILE A 18 5.73 0.24 8.62
C ILE A 18 6.12 -1.23 8.83
N LYS A 19 5.30 -2.12 8.28
CA LYS A 19 5.64 -3.54 8.16
C LYS A 19 5.54 -3.94 6.69
N ARG A 20 6.41 -4.84 6.27
CA ARG A 20 6.36 -5.40 4.92
C ARG A 20 6.43 -6.91 5.01
N ILE A 21 5.45 -7.59 4.41
CA ILE A 21 5.30 -9.03 4.46
C ILE A 21 5.22 -9.56 3.02
N ALA A 22 6.13 -10.47 2.67
CA ALA A 22 6.10 -11.13 1.36
C ALA A 22 5.19 -12.34 1.43
N SER A 23 4.43 -12.60 0.37
CA SER A 23 3.53 -13.75 0.33
C SER A 23 3.65 -14.50 -1.00
N LYS A 24 3.60 -15.82 -0.90
CA LYS A 24 3.57 -16.71 -2.07
C LYS A 24 2.14 -17.09 -2.46
N ALA A 25 1.15 -16.67 -1.70
CA ALA A 25 -0.25 -16.93 -1.99
C ALA A 25 -0.75 -15.96 -3.08
N THR A 26 -1.83 -16.36 -3.76
CA THR A 26 -2.51 -15.41 -4.63
C THR A 26 -3.14 -14.32 -3.77
N PRO A 27 -3.36 -13.11 -4.30
CA PRO A 27 -3.89 -12.03 -3.47
C PRO A 27 -5.39 -12.13 -3.17
N ARG A 28 -6.06 -13.20 -3.60
CA ARG A 28 -7.51 -13.32 -3.43
C ARG A 28 -7.97 -13.20 -1.97
N LYS A 29 -7.33 -13.94 -1.08
CA LYS A 29 -7.72 -13.93 0.33
C LYS A 29 -7.45 -12.61 1.01
N ILE A 30 -6.28 -12.02 0.75
CA ILE A 30 -5.93 -10.75 1.39
C ILE A 30 -6.85 -9.63 0.90
N VAL A 31 -7.15 -9.59 -0.38
CA VAL A 31 -8.06 -8.58 -0.93
C VAL A 31 -9.45 -8.72 -0.31
N SER A 32 -9.94 -9.95 -0.23
CA SER A 32 -11.25 -10.21 0.39
C SER A 32 -11.28 -9.79 1.86
N TYR A 33 -10.23 -10.12 2.60
CA TYR A 33 -10.14 -9.74 4.00
C TYR A 33 -10.09 -8.23 4.19
N LEU A 34 -9.28 -7.54 3.38
CA LEU A 34 -9.07 -6.11 3.54
C LEU A 34 -10.30 -5.28 3.14
N THR A 35 -11.19 -5.83 2.33
CA THR A 35 -12.35 -5.08 1.83
C THR A 35 -13.65 -5.36 2.59
N GLN A 36 -13.56 -5.99 3.77
CA GLN A 36 -14.74 -6.21 4.61
C GLN A 36 -15.35 -4.88 5.05
N GLU A 37 -16.68 -4.79 4.98
CA GLU A 37 -17.39 -3.54 5.23
C GLU A 37 -17.17 -2.96 6.61
N GLU A 38 -17.01 -3.80 7.63
CA GLU A 38 -16.76 -3.35 8.99
C GLU A 38 -15.37 -2.73 9.18
N LYS A 39 -14.47 -2.90 8.20
CA LYS A 39 -13.09 -2.41 8.28
C LYS A 39 -12.83 -1.18 7.43
N THR A 40 -13.61 -1.00 6.38
CA THR A 40 -13.34 0.06 5.41
C THR A 40 -14.61 0.50 4.69
N GLU A 41 -14.47 1.51 3.84
CA GLU A 41 -15.55 2.01 2.99
C GLU A 41 -15.02 2.10 1.56
N GLU A 42 -15.94 2.12 0.59
CA GLU A 42 -15.57 2.20 -0.82
C GLU A 42 -14.64 3.37 -1.14
N LYS A 43 -14.87 4.53 -0.54
CA LYS A 43 -14.04 5.72 -0.76
C LYS A 43 -12.62 5.59 -0.22
N LEU A 44 -12.35 4.57 0.58
CA LEU A 44 -11.04 4.29 1.18
C LEU A 44 -10.36 3.11 0.53
N ILE A 45 -10.81 2.73 -0.65
CA ILE A 45 -10.27 1.63 -1.44
C ILE A 45 -9.90 2.16 -2.81
N GLY A 46 -8.70 1.88 -3.25
CA GLY A 46 -8.27 2.34 -4.56
C GLY A 46 -7.17 1.48 -5.14
N GLY A 47 -6.78 1.84 -6.35
CA GLY A 47 -5.72 1.14 -7.06
C GLY A 47 -4.77 2.15 -7.69
N LYS A 48 -3.50 1.79 -7.67
CA LYS A 48 -2.48 2.48 -8.44
C LYS A 48 -2.10 1.56 -9.59
N ASP A 49 -2.34 2.01 -10.82
CA ASP A 49 -2.06 1.26 -12.04
C ASP A 49 -2.81 -0.08 -12.13
N CYS A 50 -3.88 -0.21 -11.37
CA CYS A 50 -4.77 -1.37 -11.42
C CYS A 50 -6.18 -0.96 -11.04
N ASP A 51 -7.14 -1.78 -11.44
CA ASP A 51 -8.54 -1.56 -11.11
C ASP A 51 -8.83 -2.17 -9.73
N PRO A 52 -9.22 -1.39 -8.73
CA PRO A 52 -9.47 -1.94 -7.39
C PRO A 52 -10.59 -2.98 -7.36
N ASP A 53 -11.51 -2.93 -8.32
CA ASP A 53 -12.58 -3.91 -8.41
C ASP A 53 -12.16 -5.20 -9.12
N ASN A 54 -10.96 -5.22 -9.70
CA ASN A 54 -10.46 -6.35 -10.49
C ASN A 54 -9.00 -6.65 -10.17
N VAL A 55 -8.55 -6.31 -8.98
CA VAL A 55 -7.13 -6.31 -8.63
C VAL A 55 -6.48 -7.70 -8.71
N VAL A 56 -7.21 -8.73 -8.30
CA VAL A 56 -6.68 -10.10 -8.34
C VAL A 56 -6.37 -10.51 -9.77
N ASN A 57 -7.29 -10.24 -10.69
CA ASN A 57 -7.11 -10.51 -12.10
C ASN A 57 -5.96 -9.69 -12.69
N ASP A 58 -5.90 -8.41 -12.35
CA ASP A 58 -4.84 -7.52 -12.86
C ASP A 58 -3.47 -8.04 -12.46
N PHE A 59 -3.30 -8.43 -11.19
CA PHE A 59 -2.03 -8.97 -10.70
C PHE A 59 -1.67 -10.27 -11.42
N ASN A 60 -2.64 -11.16 -11.53
CA ASN A 60 -2.40 -12.45 -12.18
C ASN A 60 -2.04 -12.29 -13.66
N MET A 61 -2.71 -11.38 -14.37
CA MET A 61 -2.44 -11.12 -15.76
C MET A 61 -1.02 -10.59 -15.97
N THR A 62 -0.57 -9.67 -15.12
CA THR A 62 0.79 -9.16 -15.20
C THR A 62 1.81 -10.27 -14.99
N GLN A 63 1.59 -11.11 -13.99
CA GLN A 63 2.50 -12.23 -13.69
C GLN A 63 2.55 -13.23 -14.85
N GLU A 64 1.40 -13.54 -15.44
CA GLU A 64 1.33 -14.46 -16.58
C GLU A 64 1.98 -13.88 -17.82
N LEU A 65 1.75 -12.59 -18.07
CA LEU A 65 2.32 -11.91 -19.23
C LEU A 65 3.85 -12.03 -19.26
N TYR A 66 4.48 -11.92 -18.10
CA TYR A 66 5.95 -11.97 -18.00
C TYR A 66 6.46 -13.37 -17.62
N GLY A 67 5.58 -14.36 -17.51
CA GLY A 67 5.97 -15.72 -17.14
C GLY A 67 6.53 -15.83 -15.74
N LYS A 68 6.08 -14.99 -14.83
CA LYS A 68 6.60 -14.95 -13.44
C LYS A 68 5.49 -15.27 -12.45
N THR A 69 5.03 -16.52 -12.48
CA THR A 69 3.90 -16.95 -11.64
C THR A 69 4.32 -17.69 -10.39
N GLY A 70 5.62 -17.91 -10.18
CA GLY A 70 6.13 -18.60 -8.99
C GLY A 70 6.73 -17.66 -7.96
N GLY A 71 7.12 -18.23 -6.83
CA GLY A 71 7.76 -17.48 -5.76
C GLY A 71 6.83 -16.49 -5.09
N VAL A 72 7.39 -15.38 -4.63
CA VAL A 72 6.61 -14.32 -3.99
C VAL A 72 5.68 -13.68 -5.02
N LYS A 73 4.40 -13.65 -4.69
CA LYS A 73 3.37 -13.12 -5.58
C LYS A 73 2.98 -11.69 -5.27
N TYR A 74 3.03 -11.31 -3.99
CA TYR A 74 2.76 -9.92 -3.62
C TYR A 74 3.52 -9.57 -2.35
N HIS A 75 3.66 -8.26 -2.12
CA HIS A 75 4.18 -7.71 -0.89
C HIS A 75 3.07 -6.92 -0.23
N HIS A 76 2.85 -7.16 1.06
CA HIS A 76 1.83 -6.49 1.84
C HIS A 76 2.50 -5.48 2.76
N ILE A 77 2.26 -4.21 2.51
CA ILE A 77 2.80 -3.12 3.31
C ILE A 77 1.70 -2.64 4.25
N ILE A 78 2.00 -2.54 5.53
CA ILE A 78 1.07 -2.04 6.52
C ILE A 78 1.67 -0.77 7.12
N GLN A 79 0.92 0.32 7.03
CA GLN A 79 1.28 1.61 7.59
C GLN A 79 0.28 1.93 8.70
N SER A 80 0.75 1.89 9.96
CA SER A 80 -0.12 2.06 11.13
C SER A 80 0.13 3.42 11.77
N PHE A 81 -0.93 4.18 11.97
CA PHE A 81 -0.85 5.50 12.56
C PHE A 81 -1.17 5.45 14.05
N SER A 82 -0.52 6.31 14.82
CA SER A 82 -0.81 6.43 16.24
C SER A 82 -2.15 7.14 16.45
N PRO A 83 -2.95 6.73 17.47
CA PRO A 83 -4.19 7.45 17.78
C PRO A 83 -3.93 8.92 18.10
N GLU A 84 -2.74 9.25 18.57
CA GLU A 84 -2.38 10.62 18.94
C GLU A 84 -2.15 11.53 17.74
N ASP A 85 -2.00 10.96 16.55
CA ASP A 85 -1.77 11.73 15.33
C ASP A 85 -3.02 12.48 14.86
N ASN A 86 -4.19 12.13 15.37
CA ASN A 86 -5.46 12.77 15.00
C ASN A 86 -5.69 12.83 13.49
N ILE A 87 -5.27 11.80 12.81
CA ILE A 87 -5.43 11.74 11.35
C ILE A 87 -6.79 11.13 11.00
N THR A 88 -7.44 11.71 10.00
CA THR A 88 -8.72 11.14 9.53
C THR A 88 -8.45 9.96 8.59
N PRO A 89 -9.42 9.05 8.44
CA PRO A 89 -9.26 7.96 7.47
C PRO A 89 -9.00 8.47 6.05
N GLU A 90 -9.65 9.56 5.66
CA GLU A 90 -9.48 10.15 4.32
C GLU A 90 -8.06 10.64 4.11
N LYS A 91 -7.49 11.29 5.11
CA LYS A 91 -6.10 11.78 5.03
C LYS A 91 -5.12 10.63 5.05
N ALA A 92 -5.38 9.60 5.86
CA ALA A 92 -4.56 8.40 5.87
C ALA A 92 -4.56 7.76 4.48
N TYR A 93 -5.71 7.69 3.83
CA TYR A 93 -5.82 7.13 2.49
C TYR A 93 -4.98 7.93 1.49
N GLU A 94 -5.03 9.27 1.54
CA GLU A 94 -4.19 10.11 0.69
C GLU A 94 -2.71 9.81 0.91
N ILE A 95 -2.30 9.69 2.16
CA ILE A 95 -0.91 9.38 2.51
C ILE A 95 -0.51 8.01 1.95
N GLY A 96 -1.38 7.02 2.07
CA GLY A 96 -1.14 5.68 1.52
C GLY A 96 -0.99 5.70 0.01
N LYS A 97 -1.83 6.47 -0.67
CA LYS A 97 -1.75 6.62 -2.13
C LYS A 97 -0.43 7.28 -2.54
N GLU A 98 -0.02 8.31 -1.83
CA GLU A 98 1.26 8.98 -2.12
C GLU A 98 2.45 8.04 -1.89
N LEU A 99 2.38 7.23 -0.83
CA LEU A 99 3.41 6.25 -0.56
C LEU A 99 3.52 5.23 -1.70
N ALA A 100 2.36 4.77 -2.20
CA ALA A 100 2.32 3.86 -3.34
C ALA A 100 2.94 4.50 -4.58
N GLU A 101 2.62 5.76 -4.85
CA GLU A 101 3.14 6.48 -6.00
C GLU A 101 4.65 6.66 -5.94
N SER A 102 5.19 6.99 -4.77
CA SER A 102 6.61 7.30 -4.64
C SER A 102 7.50 6.07 -4.55
N GLN A 103 7.02 4.99 -3.92
CA GLN A 103 7.86 3.84 -3.60
C GLN A 103 7.68 2.64 -4.51
N PHE A 104 6.62 2.61 -5.30
CA PHE A 104 6.30 1.43 -6.10
C PHE A 104 6.03 1.78 -7.56
N LYS A 105 6.86 2.66 -8.12
CA LYS A 105 6.75 3.01 -9.54
C LYS A 105 6.92 1.77 -10.40
N GLY A 106 6.03 1.60 -11.36
CA GLY A 106 6.05 0.45 -12.24
C GLY A 106 5.40 -0.81 -11.68
N PHE A 107 4.79 -0.71 -10.49
CA PHE A 107 4.09 -1.84 -9.86
C PHE A 107 2.64 -1.48 -9.61
N GLU A 108 1.76 -2.47 -9.82
CA GLU A 108 0.35 -2.32 -9.46
C GLU A 108 0.23 -2.40 -7.95
N VAL A 109 -0.54 -1.48 -7.35
CA VAL A 109 -0.72 -1.44 -5.90
C VAL A 109 -2.20 -1.27 -5.58
N PHE A 110 -2.69 -2.14 -4.73
CA PHE A 110 -4.03 -2.04 -4.17
C PHE A 110 -3.93 -1.35 -2.82
N VAL A 111 -4.67 -0.27 -2.62
CA VAL A 111 -4.57 0.56 -1.41
C VAL A 111 -5.90 0.53 -0.69
N VAL A 112 -5.88 0.15 0.58
CA VAL A 112 -7.08 0.12 1.42
C VAL A 112 -6.75 0.75 2.77
N THR A 113 -7.60 1.65 3.23
CA THR A 113 -7.48 2.22 4.56
C THR A 113 -8.50 1.57 5.47
N HIS A 114 -8.02 1.01 6.58
CA HIS A 114 -8.87 0.46 7.63
C HIS A 114 -9.06 1.50 8.71
N LYS A 115 -10.30 1.62 9.16
CA LYS A 115 -10.63 2.51 10.26
C LYS A 115 -11.24 1.70 11.40
N ASP A 116 -10.40 1.36 12.36
CA ASP A 116 -10.86 0.79 13.62
C ASP A 116 -10.85 1.92 14.62
N LYS A 117 -11.81 1.94 15.53
CA LYS A 117 -11.95 2.89 16.63
C LYS A 117 -10.84 3.94 16.73
N ASP A 118 -9.72 3.57 17.36
CA ASP A 118 -8.61 4.48 17.62
C ASP A 118 -7.40 4.19 16.75
N HIS A 119 -7.52 3.24 15.83
CA HIS A 119 -6.39 2.82 14.99
C HIS A 119 -6.75 2.93 13.53
N ILE A 120 -5.90 3.64 12.81
CA ILE A 120 -6.05 3.77 11.36
C ILE A 120 -4.84 3.12 10.72
N HIS A 121 -5.09 2.26 9.75
CA HIS A 121 -4.03 1.53 9.06
C HIS A 121 -4.23 1.64 7.56
N ASN A 122 -3.16 1.88 6.83
CA ASN A 122 -3.16 1.69 5.39
C ASN A 122 -2.60 0.31 5.09
N HIS A 123 -3.20 -0.36 4.13
CA HIS A 123 -2.72 -1.62 3.60
C HIS A 123 -2.44 -1.41 2.12
N LEU A 124 -1.21 -1.67 1.72
CA LEU A 124 -0.80 -1.63 0.32
C LEU A 124 -0.46 -3.05 -0.09
N VAL A 125 -1.17 -3.58 -1.08
CA VAL A 125 -0.87 -4.89 -1.65
C VAL A 125 -0.20 -4.65 -2.99
N VAL A 126 1.08 -4.98 -3.07
CA VAL A 126 1.94 -4.64 -4.21
C VAL A 126 2.20 -5.90 -5.02
N ASN A 127 1.90 -5.87 -6.31
CA ASN A 127 2.25 -6.98 -7.19
C ASN A 127 3.77 -7.14 -7.21
N SER A 128 4.24 -8.38 -7.03
CA SER A 128 5.68 -8.64 -7.00
C SER A 128 6.35 -8.45 -8.36
N VAL A 129 5.57 -8.40 -9.45
CA VAL A 129 6.08 -8.28 -10.82
C VAL A 129 5.73 -6.91 -11.38
N SER A 130 6.73 -6.21 -11.90
CA SER A 130 6.52 -4.91 -12.54
C SER A 130 5.72 -5.08 -13.84
N PHE A 131 4.69 -4.26 -14.00
CA PHE A 131 3.92 -4.25 -15.25
C PHE A 131 4.70 -3.56 -16.38
N GLU A 132 5.73 -2.80 -16.05
CA GLU A 132 6.52 -2.09 -17.05
C GLU A 132 7.61 -2.94 -17.69
N ASN A 133 8.29 -3.76 -16.90
CA ASN A 133 9.43 -4.51 -17.39
C ASN A 133 9.49 -5.97 -16.94
N GLY A 134 8.53 -6.41 -16.12
CA GLY A 134 8.47 -7.79 -15.67
C GLY A 134 9.47 -8.19 -14.61
N LEU A 135 10.25 -7.25 -14.09
CA LEU A 135 11.19 -7.56 -13.02
C LEU A 135 10.48 -7.68 -11.68
N LYS A 136 10.97 -8.56 -10.84
CA LYS A 136 10.45 -8.73 -9.49
C LYS A 136 10.87 -7.55 -8.60
N TYR A 137 9.97 -7.15 -7.72
CA TYR A 137 10.26 -6.12 -6.72
C TYR A 137 11.44 -6.58 -5.84
N ASN A 138 12.42 -5.70 -5.67
CA ASN A 138 13.60 -5.99 -4.86
C ASN A 138 13.33 -5.62 -3.40
N ALA A 139 12.92 -6.62 -2.61
CA ALA A 139 12.60 -6.45 -1.20
C ALA A 139 13.87 -6.53 -0.35
N SER A 140 14.63 -5.44 -0.34
CA SER A 140 15.89 -5.34 0.40
C SER A 140 15.70 -4.51 1.67
N ASN A 141 16.71 -4.52 2.53
CA ASN A 141 16.73 -3.64 3.70
C ASN A 141 16.69 -2.17 3.27
N LYS A 142 17.36 -1.85 2.17
CA LYS A 142 17.37 -0.49 1.63
C LYS A 142 15.96 -0.07 1.19
N SER A 143 15.25 -0.93 0.46
CA SER A 143 13.91 -0.58 -0.01
C SER A 143 12.93 -0.44 1.17
N LEU A 144 13.08 -1.26 2.20
CA LEU A 144 12.26 -1.12 3.40
C LEU A 144 12.55 0.21 4.12
N TRP A 145 13.83 0.56 4.21
CA TRP A 145 14.23 1.83 4.82
C TRP A 145 13.68 3.02 4.02
N ASP A 146 13.70 2.93 2.70
CA ASP A 146 13.16 3.98 1.83
C ASP A 146 11.65 4.16 2.08
N ILE A 147 10.90 3.06 2.24
CA ILE A 147 9.47 3.12 2.56
C ILE A 147 9.26 3.82 3.90
N LYS A 148 10.02 3.43 4.91
CA LYS A 148 9.89 4.03 6.25
C LYS A 148 10.20 5.51 6.23
N ARG A 149 11.25 5.89 5.52
CA ARG A 149 11.66 7.29 5.42
C ARG A 149 10.60 8.11 4.71
N GLU A 150 10.06 7.61 3.60
CA GLU A 150 9.03 8.32 2.85
C GLU A 150 7.75 8.43 3.67
N SER A 151 7.38 7.36 4.38
CA SER A 151 6.22 7.36 5.26
C SER A 151 6.30 8.46 6.32
N ASN A 152 7.48 8.64 6.90
CA ASN A 152 7.66 9.66 7.93
C ASN A 152 7.69 11.07 7.34
N ARG A 153 7.97 11.19 6.05
CA ARG A 153 8.04 12.49 5.39
C ARG A 153 6.66 13.00 4.95
N LEU A 154 5.74 12.10 4.65
CA LEU A 154 4.43 12.46 4.10
C LEU A 154 3.43 13.02 5.16
#